data_8d8156869bb4086ee7c962f023526b91
#
_entry.id   8d8156869bb4086ee7c962f023526b91
#
_cell.length_a   1.000
_cell.length_b   1.000
_cell.length_c   1.000
_cell.angle_alpha   90.00
_cell.angle_beta   90.00
_cell.angle_gamma   90.00
#
_symmetry.space_group_name_H-M   'P 1'
#
loop_
_entity.id
_entity.type
_entity.pdbx_description
1 polymer ?
#
loop_
_entity_poly.entity_id
_entity_poly.type
_entity_poly.pdbx_seq_one_letter_code
_entity_poly.pdbx_strand_id
1 'polypeptide(L)'
;MKKFLVIGVLLLSQTLFAQIPYGSNPKAGKYVTIKNTKVYYEEYGQGTPLLLLHGGFGSISNFKHVIGPLSKKYRVIAMDSPGQGRSEQIDSISYQIHANYFSAVIDKLKLDSVYVLGWSDGGNSAFILAYDRPDKVKKVIVSGADSDTDGYPDGAVEDMKTWKPETISEEFKEYWLKDFLKLSPNKATWQKSYVQLRDMWVTKEVISDDHLSKIKSKFLIMYGDRDVTKLEHGLHLYRTIKGSQLTILPNTTHFVFSEKPNLISNLIVDFLGK
;
A
#
# COMPACT_ATOMS: atom_id res chain seq x y z
N MET A 1 -71.07 11.46 -14.32
CA MET A 1 -69.88 12.17 -13.78
C MET A 1 -68.73 11.17 -13.63
N LYS A 2 -67.79 11.15 -14.59
CA LYS A 2 -66.61 10.24 -14.55
C LYS A 2 -65.47 10.97 -13.81
N LYS A 3 -65.04 10.45 -12.68
CA LYS A 3 -63.89 10.95 -11.94
C LYS A 3 -62.59 10.40 -12.60
N PHE A 4 -61.75 11.24 -13.18
CA PHE A 4 -60.40 10.89 -13.61
C PHE A 4 -59.48 10.93 -12.43
N LEU A 5 -58.87 9.77 -12.09
CA LEU A 5 -57.83 9.63 -11.08
C LEU A 5 -56.49 9.89 -11.81
N VAL A 6 -55.83 11.02 -11.51
CA VAL A 6 -54.51 11.31 -12.02
C VAL A 6 -53.52 10.67 -11.05
N ILE A 7 -52.89 9.56 -11.47
CA ILE A 7 -51.79 8.91 -10.75
C ILE A 7 -50.53 9.65 -11.17
N GLY A 8 -50.03 10.52 -10.27
CA GLY A 8 -48.70 11.15 -10.44
C GLY A 8 -47.61 10.12 -10.18
N VAL A 9 -46.92 9.69 -11.23
CA VAL A 9 -45.70 8.87 -11.11
C VAL A 9 -44.55 9.79 -10.70
N LEU A 10 -44.17 9.74 -9.41
CA LEU A 10 -42.92 10.32 -8.91
C LEU A 10 -41.74 9.49 -9.44
N LEU A 11 -41.10 9.95 -10.48
CA LEU A 11 -39.79 9.48 -10.93
C LEU A 11 -38.76 9.92 -9.89
N LEU A 12 -38.45 9.06 -8.91
CA LEU A 12 -37.25 9.18 -8.10
C LEU A 12 -36.06 8.93 -9.02
N SER A 13 -35.42 9.98 -9.47
CA SER A 13 -34.09 9.92 -10.09
C SER A 13 -33.09 9.51 -9.03
N GLN A 14 -32.81 8.21 -8.91
CA GLN A 14 -31.65 7.70 -8.18
C GLN A 14 -30.43 8.16 -8.95
N THR A 15 -29.79 9.23 -8.51
CA THR A 15 -28.43 9.58 -8.94
C THR A 15 -27.51 8.44 -8.45
N LEU A 16 -27.23 7.50 -9.34
CA LEU A 16 -26.15 6.54 -9.17
C LEU A 16 -24.86 7.36 -9.06
N PHE A 17 -24.40 7.62 -7.85
CA PHE A 17 -23.05 8.10 -7.62
C PHE A 17 -22.10 7.02 -8.14
N ALA A 18 -21.53 7.24 -9.30
CA ALA A 18 -20.52 6.33 -9.85
C ALA A 18 -19.39 6.21 -8.83
N GLN A 19 -19.11 4.98 -8.40
CA GLN A 19 -18.03 4.71 -7.47
C GLN A 19 -16.72 5.20 -8.07
N ILE A 20 -15.92 5.96 -7.31
CA ILE A 20 -14.61 6.45 -7.76
C ILE A 20 -13.71 5.22 -8.03
N PRO A 21 -13.20 5.07 -9.25
CA PRO A 21 -12.39 3.90 -9.61
C PRO A 21 -10.93 4.09 -9.14
N TYR A 22 -10.71 4.07 -7.81
CA TYR A 22 -9.37 4.21 -7.25
C TYR A 22 -8.38 3.20 -7.86
N GLY A 23 -7.20 3.68 -8.27
CA GLY A 23 -6.19 2.94 -9.03
C GLY A 23 -6.42 2.94 -10.55
N SER A 24 -7.52 3.54 -11.01
CA SER A 24 -7.85 3.67 -12.45
C SER A 24 -8.61 4.95 -12.76
N ASN A 25 -8.49 5.96 -11.92
CA ASN A 25 -9.23 7.21 -12.06
C ASN A 25 -8.50 8.19 -12.98
N PRO A 26 -8.96 8.38 -14.24
CA PRO A 26 -8.27 9.26 -15.20
C PRO A 26 -8.30 10.74 -14.79
N LYS A 27 -9.21 11.13 -13.88
CA LYS A 27 -9.29 12.52 -13.39
C LYS A 27 -8.27 12.81 -12.27
N ALA A 28 -7.83 11.80 -11.55
CA ALA A 28 -6.87 11.91 -10.44
C ALA A 28 -5.48 11.38 -10.79
N GLY A 29 -5.40 10.51 -11.81
CA GLY A 29 -4.18 9.83 -12.22
C GLY A 29 -3.17 10.76 -12.88
N LYS A 30 -1.92 10.63 -12.44
CA LYS A 30 -0.77 11.41 -12.92
C LYS A 30 0.45 10.52 -13.01
N TYR A 31 1.44 10.99 -13.77
CA TYR A 31 2.77 10.38 -13.81
C TYR A 31 3.83 11.37 -13.36
N VAL A 32 4.80 10.87 -12.63
CA VAL A 32 6.04 11.59 -12.32
C VAL A 32 7.22 10.77 -12.85
N THR A 33 8.15 11.43 -13.54
CA THR A 33 9.33 10.74 -14.08
C THR A 33 10.48 10.82 -13.08
N ILE A 34 10.96 9.66 -12.65
CA ILE A 34 12.11 9.47 -11.76
C ILE A 34 13.13 8.59 -12.49
N LYS A 35 14.33 9.09 -12.72
CA LYS A 35 15.40 8.34 -13.42
C LYS A 35 14.92 7.67 -14.72
N ASN A 36 14.19 8.40 -15.57
CA ASN A 36 13.59 7.93 -16.82
C ASN A 36 12.45 6.90 -16.66
N THR A 37 12.00 6.59 -15.46
CA THR A 37 10.86 5.69 -15.20
C THR A 37 9.63 6.52 -14.84
N LYS A 38 8.51 6.26 -15.48
CA LYS A 38 7.23 6.88 -15.14
C LYS A 38 6.59 6.13 -13.98
N VAL A 39 6.45 6.82 -12.86
CA VAL A 39 5.75 6.35 -11.66
C VAL A 39 4.34 6.92 -11.67
N TYR A 40 3.33 6.05 -11.61
CA TYR A 40 1.92 6.43 -11.56
C TYR A 40 1.49 6.73 -10.14
N TYR A 41 0.69 7.77 -9.96
CA TYR A 41 0.05 8.09 -8.70
C TYR A 41 -1.31 8.74 -8.92
N GLU A 42 -2.17 8.60 -7.93
CA GLU A 42 -3.45 9.31 -7.87
C GLU A 42 -3.46 10.22 -6.65
N GLU A 43 -4.09 11.39 -6.79
CA GLU A 43 -4.11 12.41 -5.75
C GLU A 43 -5.53 12.80 -5.39
N TYR A 44 -5.85 12.80 -4.08
CA TYR A 44 -7.17 13.07 -3.54
C TYR A 44 -7.11 13.92 -2.27
N GLY A 45 -8.10 14.81 -2.11
CA GLY A 45 -8.19 15.66 -0.93
C GLY A 45 -7.15 16.77 -0.88
N GLN A 46 -7.00 17.37 0.29
CA GLN A 46 -6.11 18.51 0.56
C GLN A 46 -5.54 18.41 1.98
N GLY A 47 -4.56 19.25 2.32
CA GLY A 47 -3.93 19.28 3.63
C GLY A 47 -2.58 18.56 3.68
N THR A 48 -2.23 17.99 4.84
CA THR A 48 -0.96 17.29 5.04
C THR A 48 -0.84 16.10 4.08
N PRO A 49 0.28 15.97 3.33
CA PRO A 49 0.49 14.85 2.43
C PRO A 49 0.53 13.51 3.17
N LEU A 50 -0.25 12.54 2.69
CA LEU A 50 -0.25 11.15 3.14
C LEU A 50 0.04 10.25 1.94
N LEU A 51 1.23 9.65 1.91
CA LEU A 51 1.62 8.70 0.89
C LEU A 51 1.03 7.33 1.22
N LEU A 52 0.43 6.65 0.23
CA LEU A 52 -0.03 5.28 0.33
C LEU A 52 0.83 4.37 -0.54
N LEU A 53 1.47 3.37 0.08
CA LEU A 53 2.40 2.41 -0.52
C LEU A 53 1.83 1.00 -0.41
N HIS A 54 1.45 0.40 -1.53
CA HIS A 54 0.78 -0.92 -1.59
C HIS A 54 1.76 -2.09 -1.44
N GLY A 55 1.22 -3.28 -1.21
CA GLY A 55 1.94 -4.54 -1.11
C GLY A 55 2.38 -5.12 -2.46
N GLY A 56 3.10 -6.23 -2.43
CA GLY A 56 3.57 -6.93 -3.61
C GLY A 56 2.46 -7.36 -4.55
N PHE A 57 2.71 -7.33 -5.85
CA PHE A 57 1.74 -7.50 -6.93
C PHE A 57 0.51 -6.59 -6.87
N GLY A 58 0.52 -5.61 -5.97
CA GLY A 58 -0.60 -4.72 -5.72
C GLY A 58 -0.66 -3.51 -6.65
N SER A 59 -1.56 -2.62 -6.28
CA SER A 59 -1.75 -1.30 -6.89
C SER A 59 -2.48 -0.38 -5.91
N ILE A 60 -2.68 0.86 -6.30
CA ILE A 60 -3.52 1.83 -5.57
C ILE A 60 -4.88 1.25 -5.17
N SER A 61 -5.44 0.33 -5.98
CA SER A 61 -6.75 -0.30 -5.73
C SER A 61 -6.84 -1.05 -4.39
N ASN A 62 -5.71 -1.47 -3.81
CA ASN A 62 -5.66 -2.09 -2.49
C ASN A 62 -6.18 -1.17 -1.37
N PHE A 63 -6.07 0.14 -1.57
CA PHE A 63 -6.55 1.15 -0.62
C PHE A 63 -7.93 1.74 -0.97
N LYS A 64 -8.65 1.17 -1.94
CA LYS A 64 -9.92 1.72 -2.47
C LYS A 64 -10.97 2.04 -1.41
N HIS A 65 -10.98 1.30 -0.30
CA HIS A 65 -11.95 1.48 0.78
C HIS A 65 -11.55 2.53 1.83
N VAL A 66 -10.27 2.94 1.85
CA VAL A 66 -9.76 3.90 2.84
C VAL A 66 -9.37 5.25 2.23
N ILE A 67 -9.09 5.32 0.92
CA ILE A 67 -8.75 6.58 0.23
C ILE A 67 -9.83 7.66 0.46
N GLY A 68 -11.10 7.31 0.23
CA GLY A 68 -12.21 8.27 0.40
C GLY A 68 -12.32 8.86 1.81
N PRO A 69 -12.39 8.03 2.87
CA PRO A 69 -12.34 8.51 4.25
C PRO A 69 -11.11 9.37 4.57
N LEU A 70 -9.91 8.94 4.17
CA LEU A 70 -8.65 9.64 4.46
C LEU A 70 -8.53 10.97 3.71
N SER A 71 -9.00 11.03 2.46
CA SER A 71 -8.95 12.24 1.64
C SER A 71 -9.83 13.39 2.14
N LYS A 72 -10.71 13.13 3.12
CA LYS A 72 -11.47 14.18 3.81
C LYS A 72 -10.60 15.01 4.74
N LYS A 73 -9.42 14.51 5.15
CA LYS A 73 -8.53 15.15 6.13
C LYS A 73 -7.11 15.35 5.63
N TYR A 74 -6.67 14.57 4.66
CA TYR A 74 -5.31 14.56 4.16
C TYR A 74 -5.28 14.73 2.64
N ARG A 75 -4.18 15.27 2.13
CA ARG A 75 -3.81 15.17 0.72
C ARG A 75 -3.24 13.77 0.49
N VAL A 76 -4.11 12.83 0.12
CA VAL A 76 -3.73 11.44 -0.15
C VAL A 76 -3.02 11.38 -1.49
N ILE A 77 -1.81 10.84 -1.51
CA ILE A 77 -1.00 10.55 -2.70
C ILE A 77 -0.78 9.04 -2.72
N ALA A 78 -1.64 8.34 -3.42
CA ALA A 78 -1.55 6.89 -3.56
C ALA A 78 -0.69 6.56 -4.78
N MET A 79 0.33 5.71 -4.63
CA MET A 79 1.30 5.43 -5.68
C MET A 79 1.27 3.95 -6.06
N ASP A 80 1.42 3.68 -7.35
CA ASP A 80 1.82 2.36 -7.84
C ASP A 80 3.33 2.26 -7.77
N SER A 81 3.84 1.23 -7.10
CA SER A 81 5.29 1.00 -6.96
C SER A 81 5.94 0.75 -8.31
N PRO A 82 7.19 1.18 -8.54
CA PRO A 82 7.91 0.87 -9.78
C PRO A 82 7.89 -0.63 -10.09
N GLY A 83 7.55 -0.98 -11.33
CA GLY A 83 7.38 -2.36 -11.76
C GLY A 83 6.01 -2.97 -11.46
N GLN A 84 5.09 -2.24 -10.83
CA GLN A 84 3.77 -2.72 -10.44
C GLN A 84 2.67 -1.72 -10.83
N GLY A 85 1.42 -2.20 -10.86
CA GLY A 85 0.27 -1.38 -11.21
C GLY A 85 0.44 -0.72 -12.58
N ARG A 86 0.31 0.60 -12.63
CA ARG A 86 0.47 1.44 -13.84
C ARG A 86 1.86 2.06 -13.98
N SER A 87 2.74 1.85 -12.99
CA SER A 87 4.12 2.30 -13.06
C SER A 87 4.94 1.47 -14.04
N GLU A 88 5.90 2.09 -14.69
CA GLU A 88 6.80 1.40 -15.62
C GLU A 88 7.69 0.40 -14.91
N GLN A 89 8.04 -0.67 -15.64
CA GLN A 89 8.98 -1.68 -15.18
C GLN A 89 10.37 -1.09 -15.04
N ILE A 90 11.10 -1.57 -14.02
CA ILE A 90 12.51 -1.24 -13.79
C ILE A 90 13.39 -2.50 -13.88
N ASP A 91 14.69 -2.32 -14.00
CA ASP A 91 15.62 -3.44 -14.25
C ASP A 91 15.74 -4.38 -13.07
N SER A 92 15.74 -3.86 -11.86
CA SER A 92 15.76 -4.62 -10.61
C SER A 92 14.89 -3.95 -9.56
N ILE A 93 14.33 -4.74 -8.64
CA ILE A 93 13.57 -4.26 -7.49
C ILE A 93 14.20 -4.75 -6.20
N SER A 94 14.10 -3.92 -5.17
CA SER A 94 14.33 -4.25 -3.78
C SER A 94 13.57 -3.23 -2.93
N TYR A 95 13.39 -3.49 -1.66
CA TYR A 95 12.76 -2.53 -0.75
C TYR A 95 13.52 -1.18 -0.71
N GLN A 96 14.86 -1.22 -0.74
CA GLN A 96 15.69 0.00 -0.83
C GLN A 96 15.48 0.75 -2.15
N ILE A 97 15.37 0.04 -3.29
CA ILE A 97 15.10 0.68 -4.58
C ILE A 97 13.72 1.34 -4.56
N HIS A 98 12.70 0.67 -4.06
CA HIS A 98 11.36 1.26 -3.90
C HIS A 98 11.40 2.49 -2.98
N ALA A 99 12.05 2.42 -1.82
CA ALA A 99 12.21 3.56 -0.91
C ALA A 99 12.92 4.75 -1.58
N ASN A 100 13.95 4.51 -2.40
CA ASN A 100 14.63 5.54 -3.18
C ASN A 100 13.70 6.22 -4.20
N TYR A 101 12.84 5.46 -4.89
CA TYR A 101 11.84 6.02 -5.80
C TYR A 101 10.81 6.86 -5.05
N PHE A 102 10.30 6.37 -3.91
CA PHE A 102 9.35 7.12 -3.09
C PHE A 102 9.96 8.42 -2.55
N SER A 103 11.22 8.36 -2.10
CA SER A 103 11.98 9.56 -1.71
C SER A 103 12.09 10.56 -2.85
N ALA A 104 12.43 10.10 -4.06
CA ALA A 104 12.53 10.96 -5.22
C ALA A 104 11.17 11.56 -5.65
N VAL A 105 10.06 10.82 -5.46
CA VAL A 105 8.71 11.35 -5.68
C VAL A 105 8.40 12.47 -4.68
N ILE A 106 8.72 12.30 -3.39
CA ILE A 106 8.58 13.36 -2.36
C ILE A 106 9.27 14.64 -2.82
N ASP A 107 10.53 14.53 -3.26
CA ASP A 107 11.32 15.68 -3.70
C ASP A 107 10.78 16.30 -5.00
N LYS A 108 10.39 15.46 -5.98
CA LYS A 108 9.85 15.92 -7.27
C LYS A 108 8.51 16.64 -7.13
N LEU A 109 7.68 16.18 -6.21
CA LEU A 109 6.40 16.83 -5.88
C LEU A 109 6.57 18.00 -4.90
N LYS A 110 7.82 18.32 -4.50
CA LYS A 110 8.18 19.42 -3.58
C LYS A 110 7.40 19.35 -2.26
N LEU A 111 7.30 18.15 -1.69
CA LEU A 111 6.64 17.96 -0.41
C LEU A 111 7.61 18.30 0.73
N ASP A 112 7.23 19.25 1.61
CA ASP A 112 8.08 19.65 2.73
C ASP A 112 8.15 18.55 3.80
N SER A 113 7.01 17.94 4.09
CA SER A 113 6.93 16.77 4.97
C SER A 113 5.75 15.88 4.56
N VAL A 114 5.83 14.60 4.94
CA VAL A 114 4.82 13.60 4.59
C VAL A 114 4.52 12.68 5.77
N TYR A 115 3.29 12.16 5.78
CA TYR A 115 2.92 10.93 6.48
C TYR A 115 2.97 9.78 5.49
N VAL A 116 3.22 8.57 5.97
CA VAL A 116 3.31 7.36 5.13
C VAL A 116 2.39 6.28 5.69
N LEU A 117 1.61 5.67 4.83
CA LEU A 117 0.85 4.46 5.09
C LEU A 117 1.36 3.37 4.14
N GLY A 118 2.06 2.38 4.69
CA GLY A 118 2.59 1.25 3.95
C GLY A 118 1.90 -0.05 4.32
N TRP A 119 1.56 -0.85 3.31
CA TRP A 119 1.01 -2.17 3.47
C TRP A 119 1.97 -3.22 2.91
N SER A 120 2.30 -4.28 3.70
CA SER A 120 3.17 -5.37 3.24
C SER A 120 4.49 -4.81 2.68
N ASP A 121 4.88 -5.08 1.42
CA ASP A 121 6.07 -4.54 0.77
C ASP A 121 6.17 -3.00 0.84
N GLY A 122 5.02 -2.32 0.76
CA GLY A 122 4.96 -0.86 0.95
C GLY A 122 5.33 -0.46 2.37
N GLY A 123 5.00 -1.27 3.36
CA GLY A 123 5.41 -1.11 4.76
C GLY A 123 6.89 -1.37 4.96
N ASN A 124 7.41 -2.44 4.34
CA ASN A 124 8.84 -2.76 4.37
C ASN A 124 9.68 -1.60 3.78
N SER A 125 9.25 -1.07 2.65
CA SER A 125 9.89 0.11 2.05
C SER A 125 9.72 1.38 2.89
N ALA A 126 8.62 1.49 3.68
CA ALA A 126 8.37 2.64 4.54
C ALA A 126 9.31 2.70 5.75
N PHE A 127 9.78 1.56 6.28
CA PHE A 127 10.83 1.55 7.31
C PHE A 127 12.11 2.22 6.78
N ILE A 128 12.55 1.79 5.61
CA ILE A 128 13.76 2.33 4.95
C ILE A 128 13.57 3.83 4.64
N LEU A 129 12.43 4.20 4.07
CA LEU A 129 12.13 5.59 3.76
C LEU A 129 12.14 6.48 5.00
N ALA A 130 11.63 5.99 6.14
CA ALA A 130 11.61 6.74 7.39
C ALA A 130 13.02 6.89 8.00
N TYR A 131 13.87 5.87 7.85
CA TYR A 131 15.27 5.92 8.27
C TYR A 131 16.09 6.88 7.41
N ASP A 132 15.97 6.77 6.08
CA ASP A 132 16.75 7.55 5.12
C ASP A 132 16.32 9.03 5.04
N ARG A 133 15.02 9.32 5.32
CA ARG A 133 14.45 10.67 5.17
C ARG A 133 13.77 11.18 6.46
N PRO A 134 14.49 11.25 7.58
CA PRO A 134 13.96 11.82 8.84
C PRO A 134 13.61 13.32 8.70
N ASP A 135 14.18 14.00 7.71
CA ASP A 135 13.83 15.36 7.32
C ASP A 135 12.40 15.46 6.80
N LYS A 136 11.94 14.48 6.03
CA LYS A 136 10.65 14.48 5.33
C LYS A 136 9.56 13.66 6.02
N VAL A 137 9.88 12.43 6.46
CA VAL A 137 8.89 11.49 7.01
C VAL A 137 8.65 11.76 8.48
N LYS A 138 7.43 12.17 8.85
CA LYS A 138 7.09 12.55 10.23
C LYS A 138 6.33 11.46 10.99
N LYS A 139 5.37 10.81 10.33
CA LYS A 139 4.59 9.72 10.91
C LYS A 139 4.46 8.59 9.89
N VAL A 140 4.53 7.37 10.36
CA VAL A 140 4.43 6.16 9.54
C VAL A 140 3.42 5.21 10.14
N ILE A 141 2.58 4.66 9.30
CA ILE A 141 1.70 3.54 9.63
C ILE A 141 2.13 2.38 8.74
N VAL A 142 2.40 1.24 9.34
CA VAL A 142 2.67 0.00 8.60
C VAL A 142 1.64 -1.05 8.97
N SER A 143 1.24 -1.85 7.99
CA SER A 143 0.35 -2.99 8.21
C SER A 143 0.88 -4.23 7.52
N GLY A 144 0.99 -5.35 8.26
CA GLY A 144 1.49 -6.60 7.73
C GLY A 144 2.90 -6.48 7.13
N ALA A 145 3.79 -5.72 7.78
CA ALA A 145 5.13 -5.41 7.28
C ALA A 145 6.20 -6.10 8.11
N ASP A 146 7.31 -6.45 7.47
CA ASP A 146 8.43 -7.19 8.06
C ASP A 146 9.75 -6.43 7.90
N SER A 147 10.62 -6.49 8.91
CA SER A 147 12.00 -6.00 8.79
C SER A 147 12.98 -7.04 8.27
N ASP A 148 12.58 -8.30 8.30
CA ASP A 148 13.36 -9.45 7.84
C ASP A 148 12.45 -10.66 7.59
N THR A 149 13.02 -11.76 7.10
CA THR A 149 12.27 -12.99 6.81
C THR A 149 11.86 -13.80 8.04
N ASP A 150 12.32 -13.45 9.23
CA ASP A 150 11.91 -14.11 10.48
C ASP A 150 10.44 -13.79 10.82
N GLY A 151 9.88 -12.75 10.20
CA GLY A 151 8.46 -12.42 10.23
C GLY A 151 7.57 -13.43 9.50
N TYR A 152 8.10 -14.21 8.57
CA TYR A 152 7.31 -15.20 7.85
C TYR A 152 7.11 -16.51 8.64
N PRO A 153 6.06 -17.29 8.35
CA PRO A 153 5.90 -18.64 8.88
C PRO A 153 7.09 -19.53 8.56
N ASP A 154 7.36 -20.50 9.42
CA ASP A 154 8.45 -21.44 9.23
C ASP A 154 8.33 -22.19 7.90
N GLY A 155 9.42 -22.25 7.15
CA GLY A 155 9.47 -22.88 5.83
C GLY A 155 8.94 -22.02 4.68
N ALA A 156 8.30 -20.87 4.94
CA ALA A 156 7.73 -20.03 3.88
C ALA A 156 8.78 -19.50 2.90
N VAL A 157 9.97 -19.15 3.37
CA VAL A 157 11.07 -18.66 2.53
C VAL A 157 11.54 -19.75 1.56
N GLU A 158 11.71 -20.98 2.05
CA GLU A 158 12.11 -22.13 1.25
C GLU A 158 11.03 -22.48 0.21
N ASP A 159 9.77 -22.40 0.59
CA ASP A 159 8.65 -22.61 -0.33
C ASP A 159 8.64 -21.52 -1.42
N MET A 160 8.72 -20.25 -1.05
CA MET A 160 8.75 -19.12 -1.99
C MET A 160 9.91 -19.22 -3.00
N LYS A 161 11.09 -19.73 -2.61
CA LYS A 161 12.22 -19.97 -3.55
C LYS A 161 11.87 -20.95 -4.66
N THR A 162 10.90 -21.83 -4.45
CA THR A 162 10.45 -22.80 -5.46
C THR A 162 9.44 -22.24 -6.45
N TRP A 163 8.83 -21.08 -6.14
CA TRP A 163 7.78 -20.48 -6.94
C TRP A 163 8.25 -20.09 -8.34
N LYS A 164 7.47 -20.42 -9.36
CA LYS A 164 7.75 -20.13 -10.75
C LYS A 164 6.53 -19.52 -11.43
N PRO A 165 6.71 -18.58 -12.37
CA PRO A 165 5.59 -17.96 -13.08
C PRO A 165 4.72 -18.96 -13.84
N GLU A 166 5.31 -20.11 -14.26
CA GLU A 166 4.63 -21.15 -15.03
C GLU A 166 3.70 -22.03 -14.17
N THR A 167 3.94 -22.08 -12.85
CA THR A 167 3.23 -22.98 -11.92
C THR A 167 2.36 -22.24 -10.90
N ILE A 168 2.05 -20.96 -11.16
CA ILE A 168 1.18 -20.17 -10.26
C ILE A 168 -0.22 -20.77 -10.17
N SER A 169 -0.83 -20.70 -8.97
CA SER A 169 -2.18 -21.21 -8.72
C SER A 169 -3.24 -20.42 -9.49
N GLU A 170 -4.41 -21.03 -9.69
CA GLU A 170 -5.54 -20.35 -10.33
C GLU A 170 -6.01 -19.16 -9.48
N GLU A 171 -5.95 -19.26 -8.14
CA GLU A 171 -6.25 -18.16 -7.23
C GLU A 171 -5.30 -16.99 -7.46
N PHE A 172 -3.99 -17.26 -7.58
CA PHE A 172 -3.00 -16.23 -7.88
C PHE A 172 -3.27 -15.55 -9.23
N LYS A 173 -3.65 -16.33 -10.26
CA LYS A 173 -4.02 -15.79 -11.58
C LYS A 173 -5.21 -14.85 -11.50
N GLU A 174 -6.24 -15.22 -10.75
CA GLU A 174 -7.46 -14.42 -10.64
C GLU A 174 -7.20 -13.09 -9.93
N TYR A 175 -6.43 -13.08 -8.84
CA TYR A 175 -6.25 -11.88 -8.01
C TYR A 175 -5.09 -10.99 -8.48
N TRP A 176 -3.97 -11.57 -8.91
CA TRP A 176 -2.73 -10.82 -9.15
C TRP A 176 -2.39 -10.69 -10.63
N LEU A 177 -2.38 -11.80 -11.37
CA LEU A 177 -2.06 -11.76 -12.80
C LEU A 177 -3.10 -10.97 -13.58
N LYS A 178 -4.38 -11.14 -13.29
CA LYS A 178 -5.48 -10.43 -13.94
C LYS A 178 -5.35 -8.91 -13.76
N ASP A 179 -5.06 -8.45 -12.55
CA ASP A 179 -4.84 -7.02 -12.27
C ASP A 179 -3.55 -6.53 -12.93
N PHE A 180 -2.47 -7.30 -12.90
CA PHE A 180 -1.25 -6.94 -13.63
C PHE A 180 -1.52 -6.77 -15.13
N LEU A 181 -2.19 -7.72 -15.77
CA LEU A 181 -2.51 -7.66 -17.20
C LEU A 181 -3.46 -6.50 -17.56
N LYS A 182 -4.27 -6.05 -16.62
CA LYS A 182 -5.16 -4.90 -16.79
C LYS A 182 -4.44 -3.57 -16.65
N LEU A 183 -3.53 -3.44 -15.69
CA LEU A 183 -2.96 -2.16 -15.27
C LEU A 183 -1.58 -1.90 -15.88
N SER A 184 -0.73 -2.92 -16.00
CA SER A 184 0.67 -2.75 -16.42
C SER A 184 0.76 -2.14 -17.83
N PRO A 185 1.61 -1.11 -18.00
CA PRO A 185 1.89 -0.53 -19.31
C PRO A 185 2.60 -1.51 -20.26
N ASN A 186 3.29 -2.51 -19.72
CA ASN A 186 3.93 -3.58 -20.50
C ASN A 186 3.59 -4.97 -19.94
N LYS A 187 2.57 -5.59 -20.50
CA LYS A 187 2.08 -6.91 -20.09
C LYS A 187 3.09 -8.05 -20.30
N ALA A 188 4.02 -7.89 -21.24
CA ALA A 188 5.05 -8.89 -21.53
C ALA A 188 6.09 -9.04 -20.38
N THR A 189 6.13 -8.10 -19.44
CA THR A 189 7.05 -8.16 -18.30
C THR A 189 6.53 -8.97 -17.12
N TRP A 190 5.38 -9.62 -17.23
CA TRP A 190 4.76 -10.36 -16.14
C TRP A 190 5.72 -11.35 -15.45
N GLN A 191 6.36 -12.23 -16.23
CA GLN A 191 7.27 -13.23 -15.67
C GLN A 191 8.47 -12.58 -14.97
N LYS A 192 9.04 -11.51 -15.57
CA LYS A 192 10.11 -10.73 -14.95
C LYS A 192 9.66 -10.13 -13.62
N SER A 193 8.49 -9.50 -13.59
CA SER A 193 7.94 -8.90 -12.36
C SER A 193 7.70 -9.94 -11.27
N TYR A 194 7.19 -11.11 -11.65
CA TYR A 194 6.97 -12.21 -10.72
C TYR A 194 8.28 -12.68 -10.07
N VAL A 195 9.30 -12.93 -10.88
CA VAL A 195 10.61 -13.38 -10.39
C VAL A 195 11.25 -12.32 -9.51
N GLN A 196 11.23 -11.05 -9.92
CA GLN A 196 11.80 -9.96 -9.14
C GLN A 196 11.13 -9.80 -7.76
N LEU A 197 9.79 -9.91 -7.68
CA LEU A 197 9.06 -9.81 -6.41
C LEU A 197 9.35 -10.99 -5.52
N ARG A 198 9.31 -12.23 -6.05
CA ARG A 198 9.69 -13.43 -5.31
C ARG A 198 11.11 -13.30 -4.72
N ASP A 199 12.07 -12.89 -5.54
CA ASP A 199 13.47 -12.76 -5.11
C ASP A 199 13.65 -11.67 -4.06
N MET A 200 12.86 -10.60 -4.12
CA MET A 200 12.79 -9.56 -3.09
C MET A 200 12.25 -10.14 -1.75
N TRP A 201 11.22 -10.97 -1.78
CA TRP A 201 10.60 -11.55 -0.57
C TRP A 201 11.50 -12.56 0.14
N VAL A 202 12.39 -13.25 -0.57
CA VAL A 202 13.34 -14.19 0.04
C VAL A 202 14.65 -13.52 0.49
N THR A 203 14.77 -12.20 0.36
CA THR A 203 15.90 -11.44 0.89
C THR A 203 15.81 -11.39 2.41
N LYS A 204 16.85 -11.87 3.10
CA LYS A 204 16.82 -12.11 4.55
C LYS A 204 16.51 -10.86 5.36
N GLU A 205 17.17 -9.75 5.06
CA GLU A 205 17.03 -8.50 5.83
C GLU A 205 16.53 -7.37 4.93
N VAL A 206 15.45 -6.75 5.33
CA VAL A 206 14.90 -5.52 4.73
C VAL A 206 15.60 -4.30 5.32
N ILE A 207 15.68 -4.27 6.65
CA ILE A 207 16.31 -3.20 7.45
C ILE A 207 16.74 -3.77 8.81
N SER A 208 17.96 -3.44 9.24
CA SER A 208 18.49 -3.93 10.50
C SER A 208 17.83 -3.30 11.73
N ASP A 209 17.86 -4.00 12.86
CA ASP A 209 17.40 -3.49 14.15
C ASP A 209 18.15 -2.22 14.58
N ASP A 210 19.42 -2.12 14.24
CA ASP A 210 20.21 -0.92 14.50
C ASP A 210 19.61 0.30 13.78
N HIS A 211 19.23 0.16 12.50
CA HIS A 211 18.55 1.22 11.75
C HIS A 211 17.15 1.50 12.27
N LEU A 212 16.33 0.46 12.54
CA LEU A 212 14.99 0.60 13.12
C LEU A 212 15.01 1.39 14.42
N SER A 213 15.97 1.11 15.31
CA SER A 213 16.11 1.78 16.62
C SER A 213 16.44 3.28 16.50
N LYS A 214 16.99 3.72 15.36
CA LYS A 214 17.39 5.10 15.07
C LYS A 214 16.32 5.89 14.32
N ILE A 215 15.22 5.27 13.90
CA ILE A 215 14.12 5.96 13.26
C ILE A 215 13.56 7.05 14.18
N LYS A 216 13.33 8.24 13.63
CA LYS A 216 12.83 9.40 14.39
C LYS A 216 11.34 9.65 14.20
N SER A 217 10.74 9.06 13.17
CA SER A 217 9.31 9.18 12.88
C SER A 217 8.48 8.47 13.95
N LYS A 218 7.28 8.98 14.23
CA LYS A 218 6.29 8.23 15.05
C LYS A 218 5.72 7.08 14.24
N PHE A 219 5.57 5.91 14.85
CA PHE A 219 5.06 4.70 14.17
C PHE A 219 3.77 4.18 14.79
N LEU A 220 2.84 3.75 13.93
CA LEU A 220 1.76 2.83 14.26
C LEU A 220 1.98 1.54 13.46
N ILE A 221 2.14 0.43 14.17
CA ILE A 221 2.35 -0.91 13.63
C ILE A 221 1.01 -1.66 13.75
N MET A 222 0.52 -2.24 12.66
CA MET A 222 -0.79 -2.91 12.63
C MET A 222 -0.67 -4.30 12.00
N TYR A 223 -1.38 -5.28 12.60
CA TYR A 223 -1.55 -6.63 12.04
C TYR A 223 -2.97 -7.11 12.25
N GLY A 224 -3.42 -7.98 11.37
CA GLY A 224 -4.55 -8.85 11.69
C GLY A 224 -4.11 -9.97 12.64
N ASP A 225 -5.01 -10.51 13.47
CA ASP A 225 -4.72 -11.67 14.33
C ASP A 225 -4.57 -12.98 13.55
N ARG A 226 -4.86 -12.94 12.24
CA ARG A 226 -4.69 -14.04 11.27
C ARG A 226 -3.84 -13.59 10.09
N ASP A 227 -2.88 -12.70 10.33
CA ASP A 227 -1.96 -12.22 9.31
C ASP A 227 -1.03 -13.35 8.84
N VAL A 228 -0.49 -13.22 7.63
CA VAL A 228 0.56 -14.11 7.13
C VAL A 228 1.91 -13.85 7.81
N THR A 229 2.09 -12.67 8.38
CA THR A 229 3.25 -12.31 9.20
C THR A 229 3.03 -12.75 10.65
N LYS A 230 4.04 -13.33 11.27
CA LYS A 230 4.01 -13.71 12.69
C LYS A 230 3.76 -12.50 13.58
N LEU A 231 2.84 -12.61 14.54
CA LEU A 231 2.56 -11.53 15.51
C LEU A 231 3.75 -11.21 16.41
N GLU A 232 4.59 -12.20 16.67
CA GLU A 232 5.87 -12.06 17.40
C GLU A 232 6.79 -11.06 16.72
N HIS A 233 6.78 -11.04 15.36
CA HIS A 233 7.55 -10.06 14.60
C HIS A 233 7.00 -8.64 14.77
N GLY A 234 5.67 -8.49 14.78
CA GLY A 234 5.03 -7.22 15.12
C GLY A 234 5.40 -6.70 16.51
N LEU A 235 5.47 -7.61 17.47
CA LEU A 235 5.92 -7.29 18.84
C LEU A 235 7.42 -6.94 18.89
N HIS A 236 8.24 -7.61 18.09
CA HIS A 236 9.66 -7.27 17.92
C HIS A 236 9.82 -5.84 17.36
N LEU A 237 9.15 -5.50 16.28
CA LEU A 237 9.16 -4.15 15.69
C LEU A 237 8.72 -3.08 16.70
N TYR A 238 7.63 -3.36 17.44
CA TYR A 238 7.15 -2.45 18.49
C TYR A 238 8.18 -2.17 19.57
N ARG A 239 8.97 -3.17 19.95
CA ARG A 239 10.03 -3.04 20.97
C ARG A 239 11.26 -2.33 20.43
N THR A 240 11.57 -2.53 19.16
CA THR A 240 12.76 -1.99 18.50
C THR A 240 12.57 -0.52 18.10
N ILE A 241 11.42 -0.15 17.54
CA ILE A 241 11.11 1.23 17.14
C ILE A 241 10.59 2.00 18.36
N LYS A 242 11.46 2.81 18.95
CA LYS A 242 11.14 3.55 20.19
C LYS A 242 9.94 4.48 20.03
N GLY A 243 8.99 4.37 20.95
CA GLY A 243 7.78 5.21 20.97
C GLY A 243 6.74 4.85 19.92
N SER A 244 6.89 3.70 19.23
CA SER A 244 5.87 3.16 18.36
C SER A 244 4.62 2.73 19.12
N GLN A 245 3.52 2.57 18.40
CA GLN A 245 2.26 2.01 18.88
C GLN A 245 2.00 0.70 18.14
N LEU A 246 1.39 -0.28 18.79
CA LEU A 246 1.04 -1.58 18.21
C LEU A 246 -0.47 -1.80 18.30
N THR A 247 -1.07 -2.25 17.20
CA THR A 247 -2.48 -2.67 17.13
C THR A 247 -2.58 -4.03 16.46
N ILE A 248 -3.25 -4.98 17.12
CA ILE A 248 -3.63 -6.26 16.55
C ILE A 248 -5.14 -6.27 16.38
N LEU A 249 -5.61 -6.52 15.16
CA LEU A 249 -7.01 -6.43 14.78
C LEU A 249 -7.67 -7.81 14.86
N PRO A 250 -8.74 -7.98 15.66
CA PRO A 250 -9.37 -9.28 15.83
C PRO A 250 -10.12 -9.69 14.55
N ASN A 251 -10.13 -11.02 14.27
CA ASN A 251 -10.78 -11.60 13.08
C ASN A 251 -10.38 -10.90 11.78
N THR A 252 -9.09 -10.67 11.58
CA THR A 252 -8.58 -9.92 10.44
C THR A 252 -7.35 -10.62 9.89
N THR A 253 -7.28 -10.76 8.56
CA THR A 253 -6.13 -11.32 7.87
C THR A 253 -5.16 -10.22 7.45
N HIS A 254 -4.25 -10.52 6.54
CA HIS A 254 -3.34 -9.56 5.91
C HIS A 254 -4.05 -8.41 5.19
N PHE A 255 -5.31 -8.61 4.79
CA PHE A 255 -6.10 -7.66 3.98
C PHE A 255 -6.92 -6.66 4.82
N VAL A 256 -6.31 -6.08 5.84
CA VAL A 256 -6.96 -5.21 6.84
C VAL A 256 -7.79 -4.07 6.22
N PHE A 257 -7.31 -3.47 5.11
CA PHE A 257 -7.96 -2.32 4.46
C PHE A 257 -9.27 -2.68 3.75
N SER A 258 -9.45 -3.93 3.35
CA SER A 258 -10.70 -4.43 2.76
C SER A 258 -11.64 -5.02 3.79
N GLU A 259 -11.10 -5.65 4.83
CA GLU A 259 -11.90 -6.35 5.85
C GLU A 259 -12.48 -5.41 6.90
N LYS A 260 -11.71 -4.38 7.30
CA LYS A 260 -12.12 -3.44 8.37
C LYS A 260 -11.90 -1.97 8.03
N PRO A 261 -12.34 -1.50 6.85
CA PRO A 261 -11.97 -0.17 6.32
C PRO A 261 -12.35 0.99 7.25
N ASN A 262 -13.52 0.94 7.88
CA ASN A 262 -13.97 2.01 8.77
C ASN A 262 -13.15 2.09 10.06
N LEU A 263 -12.88 0.92 10.68
CA LEU A 263 -12.05 0.85 11.89
C LEU A 263 -10.63 1.35 11.59
N ILE A 264 -10.04 0.87 10.50
CA ILE A 264 -8.69 1.25 10.08
C ILE A 264 -8.60 2.74 9.76
N SER A 265 -9.56 3.29 9.02
CA SER A 265 -9.57 4.73 8.70
C SER A 265 -9.62 5.59 9.98
N ASN A 266 -10.40 5.19 10.98
CA ASN A 266 -10.49 5.89 12.26
C ASN A 266 -9.18 5.80 13.06
N LEU A 267 -8.54 4.61 13.12
CA LEU A 267 -7.26 4.42 13.77
C LEU A 267 -6.15 5.27 13.12
N ILE A 268 -6.10 5.30 11.79
CA ILE A 268 -5.16 6.12 11.03
C ILE A 268 -5.37 7.60 11.36
N VAL A 269 -6.61 8.07 11.31
CA VAL A 269 -6.94 9.48 11.59
C VAL A 269 -6.60 9.86 13.04
N ASP A 270 -6.89 9.01 14.01
CA ASP A 270 -6.55 9.25 15.43
C ASP A 270 -5.04 9.32 15.63
N PHE A 271 -4.28 8.39 15.08
CA PHE A 271 -2.82 8.39 15.16
C PHE A 271 -2.19 9.61 14.47
N LEU A 272 -2.64 9.95 13.27
CA LEU A 272 -2.08 11.06 12.51
C LEU A 272 -2.49 12.43 13.08
N GLY A 273 -3.61 12.52 13.77
CA GLY A 273 -4.12 13.76 14.38
C GLY A 273 -3.44 14.16 15.70
N LYS A 274 -2.74 13.22 16.34
CA LYS A 274 -1.96 13.45 17.58
C LYS A 274 -0.54 13.85 17.25
#